data_5303b73930906acc83d7e41c8c745f4c
#
_entry.id   5303b73930906acc83d7e41c8c745f4c
#
_cell.length_a   1.000
_cell.length_b   1.000
_cell.length_c   1.000
_cell.angle_alpha   90.00
_cell.angle_beta   90.00
_cell.angle_gamma   90.00
#
_symmetry.space_group_name_H-M   'P 1'
#
loop_
_entity.id
_entity.type
_entity.pdbx_description
1 polymer ?
#
loop_
_entity_poly.entity_id
_entity_poly.type
_entity_poly.pdbx_seq_one_letter_code
_entity_poly.pdbx_strand_id
1 'polypeptide(L)' 'MFDVPQSVIESNMFGMENEGICLGCGEFQGGCEPDARDYECECCGEHKVYGLEEAMMMGEINIVND' A
#
# COMPACT_ATOMS: atom_id res chain seq x y z
N MET A 1 1.74 -10.19 6.28
CA MET A 1 1.59 -10.08 4.81
C MET A 1 0.13 -9.84 4.48
N PHE A 2 -0.14 -8.96 3.53
CA PHE A 2 -1.50 -8.58 3.16
C PHE A 2 -1.77 -8.95 1.71
N ASP A 3 -2.96 -9.43 1.43
CA ASP A 3 -3.38 -9.75 0.07
C ASP A 3 -3.88 -8.49 -0.62
N VAL A 4 -3.32 -8.20 -1.80
CA VAL A 4 -3.70 -7.03 -2.58
C VAL A 4 -4.10 -7.48 -3.98
N PRO A 5 -5.30 -7.09 -4.47
CA PRO A 5 -5.70 -7.45 -5.82
C PRO A 5 -4.74 -6.89 -6.86
N GLN A 6 -4.52 -7.67 -7.92
CA GLN A 6 -3.63 -7.26 -8.99
C GLN A 6 -4.08 -5.96 -9.64
N SER A 7 -5.38 -5.74 -9.76
CA SER A 7 -5.91 -4.52 -10.37
C SER A 7 -5.50 -3.27 -9.61
N VAL A 8 -5.41 -3.35 -8.28
CA VAL A 8 -4.97 -2.23 -7.46
C VAL A 8 -3.51 -1.92 -7.72
N ILE A 9 -2.69 -2.96 -7.83
CA ILE A 9 -1.26 -2.80 -8.14
C ILE A 9 -1.07 -2.16 -9.50
N GLU A 10 -1.81 -2.62 -10.51
CA GLU A 10 -1.70 -2.08 -11.86
C GLU A 10 -2.11 -0.61 -11.92
N SER A 11 -3.20 -0.25 -11.27
CA SER A 11 -3.65 1.15 -11.22
C SER A 11 -2.60 2.04 -10.58
N ASN A 12 -1.98 1.56 -9.53
CA ASN A 12 -0.95 2.32 -8.83
C ASN A 12 0.31 2.49 -9.69
N MET A 13 0.70 1.43 -10.40
CA MET A 13 1.90 1.46 -11.24
C MET A 13 1.76 2.38 -12.44
N PHE A 14 0.55 2.50 -12.99
CA PHE A 14 0.31 3.38 -14.12
C PHE A 14 0.12 4.83 -13.71
N GLY A 15 0.27 5.14 -12.43
CA GLY A 15 0.21 6.51 -11.94
C GLY A 15 -1.20 7.10 -11.88
N MET A 16 -2.20 6.28 -12.02
CA MET A 16 -3.58 6.76 -11.96
C MET A 16 -4.02 7.05 -10.52
N GLU A 17 -3.43 6.34 -9.57
CA GLU A 17 -3.69 6.58 -8.15
C GLU A 17 -2.41 6.30 -7.37
N ASN A 18 -2.18 7.10 -6.34
CA ASN A 18 -1.04 6.90 -5.44
C ASN A 18 -1.59 6.39 -4.13
N GLU A 19 -1.62 5.08 -3.98
CA GLU A 19 -2.14 4.45 -2.79
C GLU A 19 -1.02 3.81 -1.98
N GLY A 20 -1.22 3.82 -0.67
CA GLY A 20 -0.38 3.09 0.25
C GLY A 20 -1.22 2.12 1.04
N ILE A 21 -0.57 1.26 1.79
CA ILE A 21 -1.25 0.30 2.66
C ILE A 21 -0.62 0.36 4.05
N CYS A 22 -1.46 0.33 5.06
CA CYS A 22 -0.99 0.26 6.44
C CYS A 22 -0.60 -1.17 6.77
N LEU A 23 0.65 -1.38 7.12
CA LEU A 23 1.13 -2.72 7.49
C LEU A 23 0.70 -3.12 8.90
N GLY A 24 0.02 -2.21 9.60
CA GLY A 24 -0.54 -2.52 10.91
C GLY A 24 -1.97 -3.04 10.83
N CYS A 25 -2.85 -2.34 10.11
CA CYS A 25 -4.26 -2.70 10.05
C CYS A 25 -4.72 -3.16 8.66
N GLY A 26 -3.90 -2.98 7.63
CA GLY A 26 -4.24 -3.44 6.30
C GLY A 26 -5.10 -2.50 5.48
N GLU A 27 -5.38 -1.31 5.99
CA GLU A 27 -6.21 -0.34 5.26
C GLU A 27 -5.43 0.38 4.18
N PHE A 28 -6.09 0.64 3.05
CA PHE A 28 -5.51 1.43 1.99
C PHE A 28 -5.71 2.92 2.27
N GLN A 29 -4.75 3.72 1.84
CA GLN A 29 -4.80 5.15 2.05
C GLN A 29 -4.29 5.85 0.80
N GLY A 30 -5.06 6.81 0.28
CA GLY A 30 -4.66 7.57 -0.89
C GLY A 30 -3.65 8.65 -0.56
N GLY A 31 -3.04 9.21 -1.60
CA GLY A 31 -2.08 10.30 -1.45
C GLY A 31 -0.72 9.87 -0.95
N CYS A 32 -0.40 8.59 -1.05
CA CYS A 32 0.90 8.07 -0.66
C CYS A 32 1.78 7.90 -1.89
N GLU A 33 2.98 8.43 -1.86
CA GLU A 33 3.94 8.23 -2.94
C GLU A 33 4.34 6.75 -3.01
N PRO A 34 4.76 6.26 -4.20
CA PRO A 34 5.12 4.85 -4.34
C PRO A 34 6.19 4.38 -3.35
N ASP A 35 7.10 5.26 -2.97
CA ASP A 35 8.16 4.97 -2.03
C ASP A 35 7.88 5.50 -0.61
N ALA A 36 6.63 5.82 -0.32
CA ALA A 36 6.25 6.32 1.00
C ALA A 36 6.60 5.33 2.10
N ARG A 37 7.06 5.84 3.22
CA ARG A 37 7.43 5.04 4.38
C ARG A 37 6.96 5.73 5.65
N ASP A 38 6.48 4.94 6.59
CA ASP A 38 6.14 5.41 7.94
C ASP A 38 5.14 6.55 7.96
N TYR A 39 4.21 6.57 7.02
CA TYR A 39 3.14 7.55 7.04
C TYR A 39 2.13 7.16 8.10
N GLU A 40 1.51 8.15 8.71
CA GLU A 40 0.50 7.91 9.71
C GLU A 40 -0.77 7.35 9.07
N CYS A 41 -1.26 6.24 9.63
CA CYS A 41 -2.51 5.64 9.20
C CYS A 41 -3.69 6.41 9.78
N GLU A 42 -4.61 6.83 8.92
CA GLU A 42 -5.79 7.55 9.36
C GLU A 42 -6.79 6.65 10.09
N CYS A 43 -6.65 5.35 9.94
CA CYS A 43 -7.56 4.38 10.55
C CYS A 43 -7.09 3.96 11.95
N CYS A 44 -5.85 3.51 12.07
CA CYS A 44 -5.34 2.98 13.34
C CYS A 44 -4.34 3.91 14.04
N GLY A 45 -3.90 4.98 13.37
CA GLY A 45 -2.98 5.95 13.97
C GLY A 45 -1.53 5.50 14.02
N GLU A 46 -1.22 4.32 13.52
CA GLU A 46 0.15 3.83 13.51
C GLU A 46 0.93 4.41 12.32
N HIS A 47 2.23 4.62 12.51
CA HIS A 47 3.09 5.10 11.43
C HIS A 47 3.60 3.92 10.61
N LYS A 48 2.68 3.20 9.96
CA LYS A 48 2.98 1.97 9.23
C LYS A 48 2.39 1.98 7.82
N VAL A 49 2.07 3.15 7.29
CA VAL A 49 1.56 3.25 5.92
C VAL A 49 2.74 3.37 4.97
N TYR A 50 2.82 2.46 4.02
CA TYR A 50 3.87 2.41 3.03
C TYR A 50 3.26 2.44 1.65
N GLY A 51 3.95 3.05 0.69
CA GLY A 51 3.52 2.99 -0.70
C GLY A 51 3.46 1.54 -1.16
N LEU A 52 2.56 1.23 -2.08
CA LEU A 52 2.39 -0.16 -2.52
C LEU A 52 3.67 -0.76 -3.09
N GLU A 53 4.43 0.02 -3.87
CA GLU A 53 5.69 -0.47 -4.41
C GLU A 53 6.71 -0.75 -3.31
N GLU A 54 6.77 0.13 -2.31
CA GLU A 54 7.69 -0.08 -1.20
C GLU A 54 7.31 -1.32 -0.41
N ALA A 55 6.02 -1.50 -0.14
CA ALA A 55 5.54 -2.67 0.59
C ALA A 55 5.81 -3.97 -0.18
N MET A 56 5.70 -3.93 -1.52
CA MET A 56 6.04 -5.08 -2.35
C MET A 56 7.53 -5.43 -2.23
N MET A 57 8.39 -4.42 -2.27
CA MET A 57 9.82 -4.63 -2.16
C MET A 57 10.21 -5.19 -0.80
N MET A 58 9.46 -4.86 0.23
CA MET A 58 9.68 -5.37 1.56
C MET A 58 9.17 -6.80 1.75
N GLY A 59 8.40 -7.31 0.79
CA GLY A 59 7.81 -8.64 0.89
C GLY A 59 6.61 -8.71 1.81
N GLU A 60 5.96 -7.58 2.07
CA GLU A 60 4.82 -7.51 2.97
C GLU A 60 3.48 -7.65 2.27
N ILE A 61 3.48 -7.73 0.95
CA ILE A 61 2.27 -7.83 0.15
C ILE A 61 2.29 -9.11 -0.66
N ASN A 62 1.13 -9.77 -0.72
CA ASN A 62 0.91 -10.90 -1.61
C ASN A 62 -0.08 -10.44 -2.69
N ILE A 63 0.35 -10.48 -3.93
CA ILE A 63 -0.51 -10.07 -5.05
C ILE A 63 -1.41 -11.23 -5.44
N VAL A 64 -2.70 -10.99 -5.44
CA VAL A 64 -3.68 -12.01 -5.79
C VAL A 64 -4.39 -11.62 -7.08
N ASN A 65 -4.76 -12.62 -7.86
CA ASN A 65 -5.54 -12.41 -9.08
C ASN A 65 -6.98 -12.10 -8.70
N ASP A 66 -7.54 -11.10 -9.35
CA ASP A 66 -8.93 -10.72 -9.13
C ASP A 66 -9.74 -10.82 -10.41
#